data_d53f82eb498d340f3c1719884de8a999
#
_entry.id   d53f82eb498d340f3c1719884de8a999
#
_cell.length_a   1.000
_cell.length_b   1.000
_cell.length_c   1.000
_cell.angle_alpha   90.00
_cell.angle_beta   90.00
_cell.angle_gamma   90.00
#
_symmetry.space_group_name_H-M   'P 1'
#
loop_
_entity.id
_entity.type
_entity.pdbx_description
1 polymer ?
#
loop_
_entity_poly.entity_id
_entity_poly.type
_entity_poly.pdbx_seq_one_letter_code
_entity_poly.pdbx_strand_id
1 'polypeptide(L)'
;MSFSAYAHHVRNPALPHRRRVSALRSCVQLYRPLGFEVTLSFLREVAGPFERDETALLRALDALAESRAGWHAELRRYAAVRRPAKRLGQRSPNPHDRNPNQGPCCWYGAPRQGALHALAFWQRDRLPTLLATDDPIAARINAYVMARLSVEGVLTPADRHGLAAACDTLRQRIHEGGNADHELFQRTRQLLQLAHFIQAADVSVDGVHASV
;
A
#
# COMPACT_ATOMS: atom_id res chain seq x y z
N MET A 1 16.06 13.53 -9.07
CA MET A 1 16.98 12.91 -8.09
C MET A 1 16.50 11.52 -7.73
N SER A 2 17.40 10.59 -7.32
CA SER A 2 17.09 9.22 -6.95
C SER A 2 16.82 9.09 -5.44
N PHE A 3 16.21 7.96 -5.02
CA PHE A 3 16.07 7.64 -3.60
C PHE A 3 17.40 7.66 -2.86
N SER A 4 18.47 7.10 -3.46
CA SER A 4 19.80 7.06 -2.85
C SER A 4 20.38 8.48 -2.64
N ALA A 5 20.15 9.40 -3.57
CA ALA A 5 20.59 10.78 -3.41
C ALA A 5 19.87 11.49 -2.26
N TYR A 6 18.55 11.32 -2.14
CA TYR A 6 17.80 11.86 -1.00
C TYR A 6 18.19 11.20 0.31
N ALA A 7 18.39 9.87 0.33
CA ALA A 7 18.83 9.15 1.53
C ALA A 7 20.20 9.63 2.01
N HIS A 8 21.12 9.96 1.09
CA HIS A 8 22.39 10.60 1.43
C HIS A 8 22.19 11.96 2.11
N HIS A 9 21.27 12.80 1.59
CA HIS A 9 20.94 14.07 2.24
C HIS A 9 20.34 13.89 3.64
N VAL A 10 19.50 12.89 3.86
CA VAL A 10 18.96 12.57 5.20
C VAL A 10 20.08 12.22 6.18
N ARG A 11 21.08 11.45 5.75
CA ARG A 11 22.21 11.02 6.59
C ARG A 11 23.30 12.08 6.77
N ASN A 12 23.29 13.18 6.01
CA ASN A 12 24.33 14.19 6.07
C ASN A 12 24.12 15.15 7.27
N PRO A 13 24.91 15.05 8.37
CA PRO A 13 24.74 15.90 9.54
C PRO A 13 25.11 17.37 9.31
N ALA A 14 25.84 17.69 8.23
CA ALA A 14 26.17 19.06 7.88
C ALA A 14 24.94 19.84 7.34
N LEU A 15 23.86 19.15 6.96
CA LEU A 15 22.64 19.80 6.53
C LEU A 15 21.73 20.12 7.73
N PRO A 16 21.03 21.28 7.71
CA PRO A 16 20.04 21.60 8.72
C PRO A 16 18.96 20.50 8.81
N HIS A 17 18.51 20.18 10.04
CA HIS A 17 17.54 19.13 10.29
C HIS A 17 16.28 19.25 9.39
N ARG A 18 15.74 20.46 9.22
CA ARG A 18 14.59 20.73 8.34
C ARG A 18 14.82 20.29 6.90
N ARG A 19 16.04 20.49 6.35
CA ARG A 19 16.39 20.03 4.99
C ARG A 19 16.50 18.52 4.90
N ARG A 20 17.01 17.88 5.96
CA ARG A 20 17.09 16.41 6.06
C ARG A 20 15.70 15.78 6.14
N VAL A 21 14.77 16.37 6.90
CA VAL A 21 13.34 15.97 6.93
C VAL A 21 12.69 16.13 5.55
N SER A 22 12.95 17.23 4.85
CA SER A 22 12.46 17.43 3.48
C SER A 22 13.00 16.35 2.52
N ALA A 23 14.25 15.95 2.68
CA ALA A 23 14.84 14.85 1.89
C ALA A 23 14.17 13.49 2.22
N LEU A 24 13.83 13.21 3.48
CA LEU A 24 13.05 12.01 3.85
C LEU A 24 11.67 12.03 3.15
N ARG A 25 10.97 13.16 3.16
CA ARG A 25 9.69 13.29 2.43
C ARG A 25 9.84 13.01 0.94
N SER A 26 10.95 13.43 0.32
CA SER A 26 11.25 13.09 -1.07
C SER A 26 11.54 11.59 -1.25
N CYS A 27 12.17 10.92 -0.28
CA CYS A 27 12.28 9.45 -0.28
C CYS A 27 10.90 8.77 -0.24
N VAL A 28 9.98 9.28 0.60
CA VAL A 28 8.60 8.77 0.71
C VAL A 28 7.83 8.92 -0.61
N GLN A 29 8.00 10.03 -1.34
CA GLN A 29 7.38 10.20 -2.67
C GLN A 29 7.79 9.12 -3.68
N LEU A 30 8.99 8.56 -3.52
CA LEU A 30 9.51 7.48 -4.36
C LEU A 30 9.12 6.07 -3.87
N TYR A 31 8.39 5.98 -2.74
CA TYR A 31 7.85 4.75 -2.18
C TYR A 31 6.33 4.74 -2.33
N ARG A 32 5.79 3.82 -3.13
CA ARG A 32 4.38 3.82 -3.52
C ARG A 32 3.45 2.92 -2.68
N PRO A 33 3.95 1.87 -1.99
CA PRO A 33 3.07 0.84 -1.41
C PRO A 33 1.90 1.32 -0.54
N LEU A 34 2.09 2.28 0.34
CA LEU A 34 1.01 2.81 1.19
C LEU A 34 0.44 4.16 0.70
N GLY A 35 1.13 4.81 -0.23
CA GLY A 35 0.89 6.21 -0.58
C GLY A 35 1.58 7.19 0.38
N PHE A 36 1.68 8.45 -0.04
CA PHE A 36 2.54 9.44 0.63
C PHE A 36 2.15 9.71 2.09
N GLU A 37 0.88 10.09 2.34
CA GLU A 37 0.41 10.49 3.67
C GLU A 37 0.40 9.32 4.65
N VAL A 38 -0.08 8.15 4.20
CA VAL A 38 -0.09 6.93 5.02
C VAL A 38 1.33 6.51 5.38
N THR A 39 2.27 6.58 4.43
CA THR A 39 3.67 6.25 4.68
C THR A 39 4.29 7.20 5.71
N LEU A 40 4.06 8.52 5.61
CA LEU A 40 4.55 9.48 6.60
C LEU A 40 3.96 9.22 7.99
N SER A 41 2.65 8.96 8.05
CA SER A 41 1.95 8.65 9.31
C SER A 41 2.51 7.36 9.93
N PHE A 42 2.73 6.32 9.13
CA PHE A 42 3.31 5.05 9.61
C PHE A 42 4.75 5.21 10.08
N LEU A 43 5.57 6.00 9.39
CA LEU A 43 6.93 6.30 9.83
C LEU A 43 6.97 7.01 11.18
N ARG A 44 6.01 7.91 11.49
CA ARG A 44 5.90 8.52 12.83
C ARG A 44 5.58 7.50 13.90
N GLU A 45 4.74 6.50 13.58
CA GLU A 45 4.40 5.42 14.52
C GLU A 45 5.61 4.54 14.83
N VAL A 46 6.34 4.09 13.80
CA VAL A 46 7.42 3.09 13.98
C VAL A 46 8.77 3.70 14.39
N ALA A 47 9.05 4.94 13.98
CA ALA A 47 10.34 5.58 14.23
C ALA A 47 10.26 6.70 15.27
N GLY A 48 9.08 7.24 15.55
CA GLY A 48 8.88 8.40 16.42
C GLY A 48 8.84 9.73 15.66
N PRO A 49 8.88 10.87 16.39
CA PRO A 49 8.67 12.21 15.84
C PRO A 49 9.90 12.71 15.06
N PHE A 50 10.17 12.13 13.91
CA PHE A 50 11.34 12.39 13.07
C PHE A 50 11.47 13.84 12.59
N GLU A 51 10.42 14.66 12.71
CA GLU A 51 10.48 16.09 12.43
C GLU A 51 11.27 16.88 13.49
N ARG A 52 11.47 16.32 14.68
CA ARG A 52 12.10 16.99 15.84
C ARG A 52 13.27 16.22 16.42
N ASP A 53 13.39 14.92 16.11
CA ASP A 53 14.39 14.02 16.65
C ASP A 53 15.23 13.45 15.50
N GLU A 54 16.53 13.65 15.58
CA GLU A 54 17.50 13.17 14.59
C GLU A 54 17.60 11.65 14.58
N THR A 55 17.56 11.02 15.73
CA THR A 55 17.61 9.56 15.84
C THR A 55 16.36 8.93 15.23
N ALA A 56 15.19 9.53 15.47
CA ALA A 56 13.95 9.13 14.84
C ALA A 56 13.99 9.32 13.31
N LEU A 57 14.61 10.41 12.84
CA LEU A 57 14.79 10.67 11.41
C LEU A 57 15.61 9.58 10.71
N LEU A 58 16.69 9.15 11.32
CA LEU A 58 17.53 8.08 10.78
C LEU A 58 16.82 6.72 10.82
N ARG A 59 16.15 6.41 11.94
CA ARG A 59 15.31 5.19 12.04
C ARG A 59 14.20 5.17 10.98
N ALA A 60 13.54 6.31 10.72
CA ALA A 60 12.52 6.41 9.69
C ALA A 60 13.08 6.15 8.29
N LEU A 61 14.27 6.67 7.99
CA LEU A 61 14.94 6.39 6.72
C LEU A 61 15.30 4.90 6.59
N ASP A 62 15.85 4.30 7.64
CA ASP A 62 16.29 2.89 7.60
C ASP A 62 15.08 1.95 7.43
N ALA A 63 14.00 2.16 8.17
CA ALA A 63 12.74 1.42 8.01
C ALA A 63 12.15 1.58 6.60
N LEU A 64 12.16 2.80 6.04
CA LEU A 64 11.69 3.06 4.68
C LEU A 64 12.58 2.38 3.63
N ALA A 65 13.90 2.39 3.82
CA ALA A 65 14.85 1.77 2.90
C ALA A 65 14.71 0.25 2.86
N GLU A 66 14.53 -0.38 4.03
CA GLU A 66 14.29 -1.81 4.17
C GLU A 66 12.99 -2.22 3.47
N SER A 67 11.89 -1.55 3.79
CA SER A 67 10.60 -1.83 3.15
C SER A 67 10.67 -1.61 1.62
N ARG A 68 11.35 -0.57 1.18
CA ARG A 68 11.58 -0.32 -0.25
C ARG A 68 12.38 -1.44 -0.93
N ALA A 69 13.39 -1.97 -0.26
CA ALA A 69 14.18 -3.09 -0.80
C ALA A 69 13.30 -4.34 -1.03
N GLY A 70 12.42 -4.67 -0.08
CA GLY A 70 11.42 -5.73 -0.21
C GLY A 70 10.47 -5.50 -1.39
N TRP A 71 9.92 -4.30 -1.52
CA TRP A 71 9.07 -3.92 -2.67
C TRP A 71 9.79 -4.09 -3.99
N HIS A 72 11.03 -3.59 -4.12
CA HIS A 72 11.82 -3.75 -5.33
C HIS A 72 12.18 -5.21 -5.63
N ALA A 73 12.35 -6.05 -4.61
CA ALA A 73 12.56 -7.48 -4.79
C ALA A 73 11.31 -8.15 -5.40
N GLU A 74 10.11 -7.79 -4.92
CA GLU A 74 8.84 -8.27 -5.50
C GLU A 74 8.65 -7.77 -6.94
N LEU A 75 8.96 -6.51 -7.23
CA LEU A 75 8.93 -5.97 -8.59
C LEU A 75 9.83 -6.74 -9.55
N ARG A 76 11.04 -7.09 -9.11
CA ARG A 76 11.97 -7.90 -9.93
C ARG A 76 11.43 -9.31 -10.18
N ARG A 77 10.88 -9.97 -9.15
CA ARG A 77 10.23 -11.29 -9.28
C ARG A 77 9.06 -11.23 -10.28
N TYR A 78 8.18 -10.26 -10.12
CA TYR A 78 7.06 -10.07 -11.04
C TYR A 78 7.53 -9.82 -12.48
N ALA A 79 8.54 -8.98 -12.69
CA ALA A 79 9.11 -8.72 -14.00
C ALA A 79 9.72 -9.99 -14.62
N ALA A 80 10.37 -10.85 -13.82
CA ALA A 80 10.94 -12.11 -14.29
C ALA A 80 9.84 -13.08 -14.74
N VAL A 81 8.76 -13.23 -13.98
CA VAL A 81 7.59 -14.05 -14.34
C VAL A 81 6.91 -13.52 -15.63
N ARG A 82 6.79 -12.20 -15.76
CA ARG A 82 6.16 -11.58 -16.95
C ARG A 82 7.01 -11.63 -18.22
N ARG A 83 8.32 -11.81 -18.11
CA ARG A 83 9.24 -11.78 -19.27
C ARG A 83 8.92 -12.84 -20.35
N PRO A 84 8.66 -14.13 -20.03
CA PRO A 84 8.24 -15.11 -21.01
C PRO A 84 6.94 -14.75 -21.70
N ALA A 85 5.90 -14.36 -20.94
CA ALA A 85 4.60 -13.98 -21.48
C ALA A 85 4.70 -12.79 -22.45
N LYS A 86 5.54 -11.80 -22.14
CA LYS A 86 5.80 -10.66 -23.05
C LYS A 86 6.48 -11.11 -24.36
N ARG A 87 7.39 -12.08 -24.30
CA ARG A 87 8.04 -12.64 -25.50
C ARG A 87 7.03 -13.36 -26.41
N LEU A 88 5.98 -13.96 -25.82
CA LEU A 88 4.88 -14.59 -26.55
C LEU A 88 3.79 -13.60 -27.00
N GLY A 89 4.05 -12.29 -26.92
CA GLY A 89 3.12 -11.25 -27.39
C GLY A 89 2.06 -10.82 -26.36
N GLN A 90 2.02 -11.42 -25.18
CA GLN A 90 1.10 -11.02 -24.09
C GLN A 90 1.57 -9.73 -23.42
N ARG A 91 1.33 -8.59 -24.05
CA ARG A 91 1.79 -7.28 -23.58
C ARG A 91 1.08 -6.84 -22.30
N SER A 92 -0.22 -7.06 -22.20
CA SER A 92 -1.01 -6.72 -21.01
C SER A 92 -0.88 -7.80 -19.94
N PRO A 93 -0.74 -7.45 -18.65
CA PRO A 93 -0.85 -8.40 -17.56
C PRO A 93 -2.27 -8.99 -17.52
N ASN A 94 -2.40 -10.21 -17.00
CA ASN A 94 -3.71 -10.73 -16.66
C ASN A 94 -4.30 -9.82 -15.54
N PRO A 95 -5.57 -9.37 -15.64
CA PRO A 95 -6.21 -8.55 -14.61
C PRO A 95 -6.21 -9.20 -13.21
N HIS A 96 -6.21 -10.53 -13.16
CA HIS A 96 -6.16 -11.29 -11.91
C HIS A 96 -4.74 -11.42 -11.32
N ASP A 97 -3.68 -11.15 -12.11
CA ASP A 97 -2.32 -11.20 -11.61
C ASP A 97 -2.07 -10.04 -10.63
N ARG A 98 -1.58 -10.36 -9.44
CA ARG A 98 -1.15 -9.34 -8.49
C ARG A 98 0.05 -8.57 -9.05
N ASN A 99 -0.22 -7.33 -9.49
CA ASN A 99 0.82 -6.45 -10.00
C ASN A 99 1.31 -5.51 -8.90
N PRO A 100 2.56 -5.65 -8.42
CA PRO A 100 3.08 -4.83 -7.32
C PRO A 100 3.23 -3.33 -7.68
N ASN A 101 3.01 -2.94 -8.93
CA ASN A 101 2.92 -1.54 -9.35
C ASN A 101 1.51 -0.96 -9.26
N GLN A 102 0.47 -1.80 -9.33
CA GLN A 102 -0.93 -1.37 -9.41
C GLN A 102 -1.71 -1.57 -8.11
N GLY A 103 -1.23 -2.43 -7.25
CA GLY A 103 -1.88 -2.77 -5.98
C GLY A 103 -0.86 -2.97 -4.87
N PRO A 104 -0.06 -1.96 -4.55
CA PRO A 104 0.73 -2.06 -3.35
C PRO A 104 -0.21 -2.06 -2.16
N CYS A 105 0.02 -2.95 -1.24
CA CYS A 105 -0.98 -3.25 -0.25
C CYS A 105 -0.40 -3.41 1.15
N CYS A 106 0.88 -3.13 1.34
CA CYS A 106 1.46 -3.38 2.65
C CYS A 106 2.80 -2.65 2.83
N TRP A 107 3.21 -2.56 4.09
CA TRP A 107 4.58 -2.25 4.44
C TRP A 107 5.43 -3.53 4.35
N TYR A 108 6.46 -3.52 3.51
CA TYR A 108 7.33 -4.68 3.37
C TYR A 108 8.19 -4.84 4.62
N GLY A 109 8.19 -6.02 5.22
CA GLY A 109 8.77 -6.32 6.53
C GLY A 109 7.74 -6.39 7.66
N ALA A 110 6.66 -5.61 7.60
CA ALA A 110 5.55 -5.66 8.57
C ALA A 110 4.20 -5.47 7.86
N PRO A 111 3.79 -6.40 6.97
CA PRO A 111 2.64 -6.19 6.08
C PRO A 111 1.34 -5.98 6.83
N ARG A 112 1.08 -6.76 7.89
CA ARG A 112 -0.12 -6.63 8.71
C ARG A 112 -0.19 -5.30 9.44
N GLN A 113 0.90 -4.88 10.08
CA GLN A 113 0.94 -3.62 10.83
C GLN A 113 0.74 -2.42 9.90
N GLY A 114 1.47 -2.38 8.77
CA GLY A 114 1.32 -1.31 7.79
C GLY A 114 -0.08 -1.26 7.18
N ALA A 115 -0.73 -2.42 6.96
CA ALA A 115 -2.08 -2.48 6.44
C ALA A 115 -3.12 -2.01 7.45
N LEU A 116 -3.02 -2.42 8.73
CA LEU A 116 -3.90 -1.94 9.81
C LEU A 116 -3.79 -0.44 10.00
N HIS A 117 -2.54 0.09 10.00
CA HIS A 117 -2.31 1.53 10.07
C HIS A 117 -2.95 2.26 8.87
N ALA A 118 -2.80 1.73 7.66
CA ALA A 118 -3.41 2.29 6.46
C ALA A 118 -4.94 2.31 6.55
N LEU A 119 -5.57 1.23 7.01
CA LEU A 119 -7.03 1.15 7.20
C LEU A 119 -7.52 2.17 8.22
N ALA A 120 -6.86 2.31 9.37
CA ALA A 120 -7.20 3.29 10.40
C ALA A 120 -7.05 4.74 9.88
N PHE A 121 -5.98 5.01 9.13
CA PHE A 121 -5.78 6.31 8.47
C PHE A 121 -6.91 6.62 7.49
N TRP A 122 -7.25 5.67 6.62
CA TRP A 122 -8.31 5.86 5.61
C TRP A 122 -9.69 6.00 6.25
N GLN A 123 -9.99 5.23 7.28
CA GLN A 123 -11.25 5.34 8.01
C GLN A 123 -11.47 6.76 8.53
N ARG A 124 -10.44 7.36 9.11
CA ARG A 124 -10.54 8.70 9.69
C ARG A 124 -10.61 9.80 8.63
N ASP A 125 -9.75 9.72 7.61
CA ASP A 125 -9.45 10.89 6.78
C ASP A 125 -10.07 10.83 5.37
N ARG A 126 -10.42 9.66 4.85
CA ARG A 126 -10.82 9.49 3.44
C ARG A 126 -12.09 8.68 3.21
N LEU A 127 -12.36 7.73 4.07
CA LEU A 127 -13.46 6.80 3.87
C LEU A 127 -14.83 7.51 3.78
N PRO A 128 -15.13 8.53 4.59
CA PRO A 128 -16.41 9.23 4.52
C PRO A 128 -16.69 9.81 3.13
N THR A 129 -15.69 10.40 2.48
CA THR A 129 -15.82 10.96 1.13
C THR A 129 -15.92 9.87 0.06
N LEU A 130 -15.17 8.79 0.22
CA LEU A 130 -15.14 7.67 -0.73
C LEU A 130 -16.46 6.89 -0.74
N LEU A 131 -17.15 6.83 0.42
CA LEU A 131 -18.40 6.09 0.61
C LEU A 131 -19.67 6.92 0.37
N ALA A 132 -19.54 8.22 0.12
CA ALA A 132 -20.67 9.10 -0.16
C ALA A 132 -21.32 8.79 -1.52
N THR A 133 -21.70 7.51 -1.74
CA THR A 133 -22.40 7.05 -2.97
C THR A 133 -23.18 5.78 -2.71
N ASP A 134 -24.12 5.49 -3.62
CA ASP A 134 -24.97 4.30 -3.63
C ASP A 134 -24.27 3.05 -4.22
N ASP A 135 -22.92 3.03 -4.33
CA ASP A 135 -22.21 1.86 -4.86
C ASP A 135 -22.22 0.72 -3.82
N PRO A 136 -22.89 -0.41 -4.10
CA PRO A 136 -22.99 -1.55 -3.17
C PRO A 136 -21.63 -2.19 -2.87
N ILE A 137 -20.65 -2.05 -3.78
CA ILE A 137 -19.29 -2.55 -3.53
C ILE A 137 -18.59 -1.66 -2.50
N ALA A 138 -18.76 -0.34 -2.59
CA ALA A 138 -18.19 0.59 -1.61
C ALA A 138 -18.76 0.34 -0.21
N ALA A 139 -20.08 0.12 -0.09
CA ALA A 139 -20.73 -0.22 1.17
C ALA A 139 -20.20 -1.55 1.76
N ARG A 140 -20.01 -2.56 0.92
CA ARG A 140 -19.45 -3.86 1.34
C ARG A 140 -18.00 -3.74 1.80
N ILE A 141 -17.17 -3.01 1.08
CA ILE A 141 -15.77 -2.76 1.49
C ILE A 141 -15.72 -2.02 2.82
N ASN A 142 -16.60 -1.03 3.03
CA ASN A 142 -16.70 -0.37 4.33
C ASN A 142 -17.01 -1.36 5.47
N ALA A 143 -17.97 -2.26 5.27
CA ALA A 143 -18.29 -3.27 6.28
C ALA A 143 -17.06 -4.13 6.63
N TYR A 144 -16.27 -4.53 5.64
CA TYR A 144 -15.02 -5.27 5.87
C TYR A 144 -13.94 -4.43 6.58
N VAL A 145 -13.82 -3.13 6.29
CA VAL A 145 -12.91 -2.22 7.03
C VAL A 145 -13.34 -2.17 8.49
N MET A 146 -14.62 -1.95 8.76
CA MET A 146 -15.14 -1.88 10.12
C MET A 146 -14.96 -3.19 10.88
N ALA A 147 -15.26 -4.32 10.25
CA ALA A 147 -15.03 -5.65 10.84
C ALA A 147 -13.54 -5.85 11.16
N ARG A 148 -12.64 -5.43 10.27
CA ARG A 148 -11.19 -5.62 10.45
C ARG A 148 -10.59 -4.73 11.53
N LEU A 149 -11.14 -3.54 11.74
CA LEU A 149 -10.71 -2.58 12.78
C LEU A 149 -11.44 -2.79 14.12
N SER A 150 -12.43 -3.68 14.19
CA SER A 150 -13.11 -4.05 15.45
C SER A 150 -12.17 -4.80 16.41
N VAL A 151 -12.58 -4.90 17.67
CA VAL A 151 -11.78 -5.55 18.73
C VAL A 151 -11.42 -7.00 18.40
N GLU A 152 -12.33 -7.76 17.76
CA GLU A 152 -12.06 -9.12 17.33
C GLU A 152 -11.21 -9.19 16.06
N GLY A 153 -11.35 -8.21 15.20
CA GLY A 153 -10.46 -7.93 14.07
C GLY A 153 -10.20 -9.08 13.08
N VAL A 154 -11.07 -10.09 13.02
CA VAL A 154 -10.91 -11.28 12.15
C VAL A 154 -12.04 -11.33 11.14
N LEU A 155 -11.70 -11.54 9.87
CA LEU A 155 -12.71 -11.81 8.85
C LEU A 155 -13.14 -13.27 8.86
N THR A 156 -14.44 -13.50 8.74
CA THR A 156 -14.97 -14.87 8.55
C THR A 156 -14.53 -15.43 7.19
N PRO A 157 -14.57 -16.75 6.97
CA PRO A 157 -14.33 -17.34 5.64
C PRO A 157 -15.27 -16.77 4.57
N ALA A 158 -16.54 -16.49 4.92
CA ALA A 158 -17.51 -15.87 4.01
C ALA A 158 -17.11 -14.44 3.64
N ASP A 159 -16.63 -13.64 4.62
CA ASP A 159 -16.13 -12.29 4.36
C ASP A 159 -14.90 -12.29 3.45
N ARG A 160 -13.97 -13.23 3.66
CA ARG A 160 -12.78 -13.38 2.78
C ARG A 160 -13.18 -13.70 1.35
N HIS A 161 -14.14 -14.62 1.17
CA HIS A 161 -14.66 -14.95 -0.15
C HIS A 161 -15.36 -13.75 -0.80
N GLY A 162 -16.23 -13.06 -0.05
CA GLY A 162 -16.90 -11.85 -0.51
C GLY A 162 -15.93 -10.70 -0.85
N LEU A 163 -14.86 -10.54 -0.08
CA LEU A 163 -13.80 -9.56 -0.35
C LEU A 163 -13.04 -9.90 -1.63
N ALA A 164 -12.72 -11.18 -1.86
CA ALA A 164 -12.07 -11.63 -3.10
C ALA A 164 -12.96 -11.33 -4.33
N ALA A 165 -14.25 -11.66 -4.27
CA ALA A 165 -15.21 -11.35 -5.33
C ALA A 165 -15.33 -9.83 -5.59
N ALA A 166 -15.32 -9.00 -4.53
CA ALA A 166 -15.30 -7.54 -4.67
C ALA A 166 -14.02 -7.05 -5.37
N CYS A 167 -12.85 -7.60 -5.03
CA CYS A 167 -11.59 -7.28 -5.72
C CYS A 167 -11.66 -7.60 -7.22
N ASP A 168 -12.20 -8.75 -7.59
CA ASP A 168 -12.32 -9.17 -8.99
C ASP A 168 -13.25 -8.23 -9.76
N THR A 169 -14.39 -7.88 -9.17
CA THR A 169 -15.31 -6.91 -9.78
C THR A 169 -14.67 -5.53 -9.96
N LEU A 170 -13.90 -5.05 -8.97
CA LEU A 170 -13.20 -3.77 -9.08
C LEU A 170 -12.10 -3.80 -10.14
N ARG A 171 -11.35 -4.91 -10.26
CA ARG A 171 -10.35 -5.08 -11.33
C ARG A 171 -10.99 -5.08 -12.71
N GLN A 172 -12.12 -5.76 -12.84
CA GLN A 172 -12.89 -5.78 -14.09
C GLN A 172 -13.38 -4.37 -14.45
N ARG A 173 -13.96 -3.61 -13.50
CA ARG A 173 -14.36 -2.21 -13.72
C ARG A 173 -13.19 -1.32 -14.16
N ILE A 174 -11.99 -1.50 -13.57
CA ILE A 174 -10.78 -0.77 -13.98
C ILE A 174 -10.39 -1.13 -15.42
N HIS A 175 -10.53 -2.41 -15.79
CA HIS A 175 -10.19 -2.89 -17.13
C HIS A 175 -11.19 -2.39 -18.20
N GLU A 176 -12.48 -2.42 -17.89
CA GLU A 176 -13.56 -2.04 -18.80
C GLU A 176 -13.76 -0.53 -18.88
N GLY A 177 -13.55 0.19 -17.79
CA GLY A 177 -13.92 1.61 -17.64
C GLY A 177 -13.13 2.57 -18.52
N GLY A 178 -12.00 2.14 -19.09
CA GLY A 178 -11.19 3.00 -19.96
C GLY A 178 -10.92 4.38 -19.34
N ASN A 179 -10.64 5.38 -20.17
CA ASN A 179 -10.43 6.78 -19.75
C ASN A 179 -11.71 7.64 -19.77
N ALA A 180 -12.89 7.04 -19.91
CA ALA A 180 -14.12 7.77 -20.17
C ALA A 180 -14.62 8.57 -18.93
N ASP A 181 -14.43 8.03 -17.72
CA ASP A 181 -14.76 8.70 -16.46
C ASP A 181 -13.57 8.62 -15.49
N HIS A 182 -12.80 9.71 -15.44
CA HIS A 182 -11.60 9.78 -14.59
C HIS A 182 -11.93 9.67 -13.10
N GLU A 183 -13.03 10.24 -12.63
CA GLU A 183 -13.42 10.24 -11.22
C GLU A 183 -13.83 8.83 -10.79
N LEU A 184 -14.70 8.19 -11.56
CA LEU A 184 -15.09 6.79 -11.33
C LEU A 184 -13.89 5.86 -11.36
N PHE A 185 -12.96 6.05 -12.29
CA PHE A 185 -11.74 5.27 -12.39
C PHE A 185 -10.85 5.42 -11.14
N GLN A 186 -10.60 6.67 -10.70
CA GLN A 186 -9.79 6.94 -9.51
C GLN A 186 -10.45 6.36 -8.24
N ARG A 187 -11.75 6.51 -8.11
CA ARG A 187 -12.53 5.94 -7.01
C ARG A 187 -12.45 4.42 -6.99
N THR A 188 -12.64 3.75 -8.13
CA THR A 188 -12.54 2.29 -8.25
C THR A 188 -11.15 1.80 -7.83
N ARG A 189 -10.09 2.51 -8.23
CA ARG A 189 -8.71 2.21 -7.79
C ARG A 189 -8.53 2.36 -6.28
N GLN A 190 -9.12 3.39 -5.67
CA GLN A 190 -9.05 3.61 -4.23
C GLN A 190 -9.77 2.49 -3.46
N LEU A 191 -10.96 2.07 -3.93
CA LEU A 191 -11.68 0.94 -3.34
C LEU A 191 -10.88 -0.36 -3.45
N LEU A 192 -10.24 -0.62 -4.58
CA LEU A 192 -9.37 -1.79 -4.76
C LEU A 192 -8.15 -1.72 -3.84
N GLN A 193 -7.58 -0.55 -3.62
CA GLN A 193 -6.47 -0.37 -2.68
C GLN A 193 -6.90 -0.67 -1.23
N LEU A 194 -8.07 -0.20 -0.82
CA LEU A 194 -8.64 -0.53 0.50
C LEU A 194 -8.84 -2.04 0.65
N ALA A 195 -9.42 -2.70 -0.35
CA ALA A 195 -9.61 -4.15 -0.33
C ALA A 195 -8.28 -4.91 -0.16
N HIS A 196 -7.22 -4.47 -0.81
CA HIS A 196 -5.90 -5.05 -0.63
C HIS A 196 -5.32 -4.80 0.77
N PHE A 197 -5.55 -3.64 1.39
CA PHE A 197 -5.16 -3.41 2.78
C PHE A 197 -5.91 -4.35 3.73
N ILE A 198 -7.20 -4.58 3.51
CA ILE A 198 -7.98 -5.53 4.31
C ILE A 198 -7.40 -6.94 4.18
N GLN A 199 -7.09 -7.40 2.97
CA GLN A 199 -6.47 -8.71 2.74
C GLN A 199 -5.10 -8.82 3.43
N ALA A 200 -4.25 -7.79 3.32
CA ALA A 200 -2.93 -7.78 3.94
C ALA A 200 -2.99 -7.74 5.47
N ALA A 201 -4.00 -7.07 6.03
CA ALA A 201 -4.25 -7.05 7.46
C ALA A 201 -4.77 -8.40 8.00
N ASP A 202 -5.43 -9.21 7.15
CA ASP A 202 -6.03 -10.49 7.53
C ASP A 202 -5.07 -11.68 7.45
N VAL A 203 -3.87 -11.51 6.89
CA VAL A 203 -2.86 -12.58 6.84
C VAL A 203 -2.43 -12.92 8.26
N SER A 204 -2.72 -14.14 8.71
CA SER A 204 -2.22 -14.67 9.97
C SER A 204 -0.70 -14.79 9.93
N VAL A 205 -0.05 -14.55 11.08
CA VAL A 205 1.42 -14.60 11.22
C VAL A 205 1.96 -16.01 10.91
N ASP A 206 1.11 -17.03 10.99
CA ASP A 206 1.48 -18.45 10.80
C ASP A 206 1.76 -18.85 9.34
N GLY A 207 1.43 -18.00 8.36
CA GLY A 207 1.59 -18.29 6.92
C GLY A 207 2.94 -17.90 6.31
N VAL A 208 3.80 -17.20 7.02
CA VAL A 208 5.07 -16.66 6.47
C VAL A 208 6.21 -17.71 6.43
N HIS A 209 6.09 -18.80 7.16
CA HIS A 209 7.14 -19.83 7.25
C HIS A 209 6.96 -21.05 6.32
N ALA A 210 5.95 -21.08 5.46
CA ALA A 210 5.64 -22.24 4.62
C ALA A 210 6.04 -22.11 3.14
N SER A 211 6.95 -21.21 2.80
CA SER A 211 7.47 -21.10 1.42
C SER A 211 8.94 -20.69 1.42
N VAL A 212 9.80 -21.63 1.80
CA VAL A 212 11.23 -21.64 1.47
C VAL A 212 11.50 -22.78 0.51
#